data_a530163e38292bd2a9f43c9e283c020d
#
_entry.id   a530163e38292bd2a9f43c9e283c020d
#
_cell.length_a   1.000
_cell.length_b   1.000
_cell.length_c   1.000
_cell.angle_alpha   90.00
_cell.angle_beta   90.00
_cell.angle_gamma   90.00
#
_symmetry.space_group_name_H-M   'P 1'
#
loop_
_entity.id
_entity.type
_entity.pdbx_description
1 polymer ?
#
loop_
_entity_poly.entity_id
_entity_poly.type
_entity_poly.pdbx_seq_one_letter_code
_entity_poly.pdbx_strand_id
1 'polypeptide(L)'
;MTNDVIQQQIEYYRARANEYEQWFYRTGRYDRGKELNQRWFDELAIVKTALHQIEPVKHILELACGTGIWTQELLQIGQQITAIDAVSEVIEINQQKLQSPKVNYQQWDLFTWEPYQQYDLVFFSFWLSHVPPIRLNSFLQKVSHSVRAGGEIFIIDSRFEPTSTAKDHILKNDESIYQVRKLNDGQKFQIVKIFYEPDELDNELVSAHFKAEVKITENYFIYAYGKKIT
;
A
#
# COMPACT_ATOMS: atom_id res chain seq x y z
N MET A 1 5.06 18.65 -14.74
CA MET A 1 4.12 17.52 -14.96
C MET A 1 4.20 16.47 -13.86
N THR A 2 5.31 15.80 -13.60
CA THR A 2 5.35 14.72 -12.57
C THR A 2 5.09 15.23 -11.15
N ASN A 3 5.61 16.40 -10.78
CA ASN A 3 5.35 16.97 -9.45
C ASN A 3 3.90 17.39 -9.26
N ASP A 4 3.24 17.89 -10.29
CA ASP A 4 1.82 18.28 -10.22
C ASP A 4 0.91 17.06 -9.99
N VAL A 5 1.23 15.92 -10.62
CA VAL A 5 0.44 14.69 -10.42
C VAL A 5 0.66 14.12 -9.02
N ILE A 6 1.88 14.18 -8.49
CA ILE A 6 2.16 13.77 -7.10
C ILE A 6 1.38 14.64 -6.11
N GLN A 7 1.37 15.95 -6.32
CA GLN A 7 0.60 16.86 -5.48
C GLN A 7 -0.89 16.56 -5.56
N GLN A 8 -1.44 16.37 -6.77
CA GLN A 8 -2.84 15.94 -6.96
C GLN A 8 -3.14 14.60 -6.29
N GLN A 9 -2.19 13.67 -6.28
CA GLN A 9 -2.35 12.37 -5.61
C GLN A 9 -2.43 12.54 -4.08
N ILE A 10 -1.60 13.40 -3.48
CA ILE A 10 -1.69 13.71 -2.04
C ILE A 10 -3.03 14.39 -1.73
N GLU A 11 -3.45 15.35 -2.54
CA GLU A 11 -4.76 16.01 -2.41
C GLU A 11 -5.93 15.04 -2.56
N TYR A 12 -5.82 14.09 -3.50
CA TYR A 12 -6.81 13.01 -3.65
C TYR A 12 -6.94 12.18 -2.38
N TYR A 13 -5.84 11.72 -1.80
CA TYR A 13 -5.89 10.90 -0.59
C TYR A 13 -6.35 11.69 0.63
N ARG A 14 -6.03 12.98 0.70
CA ARG A 14 -6.58 13.89 1.72
C ARG A 14 -8.10 14.02 1.60
N ALA A 15 -8.58 14.36 0.42
CA ALA A 15 -10.01 14.51 0.17
C ALA A 15 -10.78 13.18 0.34
N ARG A 16 -10.11 12.05 0.07
CA ARG A 16 -10.67 10.70 0.18
C ARG A 16 -10.64 10.12 1.59
N ALA A 17 -9.99 10.74 2.55
CA ALA A 17 -9.69 10.14 3.87
C ALA A 17 -10.94 9.47 4.51
N ASN A 18 -12.07 10.16 4.54
CA ASN A 18 -13.31 9.66 5.14
C ASN A 18 -14.08 8.63 4.28
N GLU A 19 -13.73 8.45 3.01
CA GLU A 19 -14.37 7.48 2.13
C GLU A 19 -13.43 6.36 1.68
N TYR A 20 -12.16 6.39 2.11
CA TYR A 20 -11.15 5.41 1.70
C TYR A 20 -11.56 3.98 2.00
N GLU A 21 -12.12 3.74 3.19
CA GLU A 21 -12.51 2.41 3.65
C GLU A 21 -13.70 1.81 2.90
N GLN A 22 -14.50 2.63 2.20
CA GLN A 22 -15.58 2.12 1.35
C GLN A 22 -15.04 1.17 0.27
N TRP A 23 -13.86 1.47 -0.27
CA TRP A 23 -13.19 0.59 -1.22
C TRP A 23 -12.82 -0.75 -0.59
N PHE A 24 -12.18 -0.71 0.57
CA PHE A 24 -11.68 -1.91 1.25
C PHE A 24 -12.81 -2.80 1.74
N TYR A 25 -13.86 -2.20 2.33
CA TYR A 25 -15.02 -2.93 2.87
C TYR A 25 -16.14 -3.14 1.84
N ARG A 26 -15.90 -2.81 0.57
CA ARG A 26 -16.82 -3.03 -0.55
C ARG A 26 -18.21 -2.42 -0.33
N THR A 27 -18.25 -1.19 0.19
CA THR A 27 -19.49 -0.45 0.45
C THR A 27 -19.71 0.70 -0.54
N GLY A 28 -20.93 1.24 -0.61
CA GLY A 28 -21.25 2.38 -1.47
C GLY A 28 -20.98 2.10 -2.95
N ARG A 29 -20.19 2.97 -3.58
CA ARG A 29 -19.82 2.85 -5.01
C ARG A 29 -18.97 1.61 -5.33
N TYR A 30 -18.36 1.00 -4.32
CA TYR A 30 -17.49 -0.17 -4.46
C TYR A 30 -18.22 -1.49 -4.21
N ASP A 31 -19.48 -1.45 -3.76
CA ASP A 31 -20.29 -2.66 -3.61
C ASP A 31 -20.61 -3.25 -4.99
N ARG A 32 -20.07 -4.42 -5.28
CA ARG A 32 -20.24 -5.17 -6.53
C ARG A 32 -21.24 -6.31 -6.42
N GLY A 33 -21.98 -6.37 -5.32
CA GLY A 33 -22.91 -7.44 -4.99
C GLY A 33 -22.24 -8.61 -4.25
N LYS A 34 -23.08 -9.47 -3.68
CA LYS A 34 -22.68 -10.50 -2.71
C LYS A 34 -21.53 -11.37 -3.21
N GLU A 35 -21.60 -11.85 -4.44
CA GLU A 35 -20.65 -12.81 -4.99
C GLU A 35 -19.25 -12.19 -5.18
N LEU A 36 -19.16 -11.02 -5.85
CA LEU A 36 -17.89 -10.35 -6.08
C LEU A 36 -17.29 -9.77 -4.80
N ASN A 37 -18.13 -9.30 -3.89
CA ASN A 37 -17.66 -8.83 -2.58
C ASN A 37 -17.12 -10.01 -1.75
N GLN A 38 -17.77 -11.18 -1.78
CA GLN A 38 -17.28 -12.37 -1.08
C GLN A 38 -15.93 -12.81 -1.64
N ARG A 39 -15.78 -12.88 -2.96
CA ARG A 39 -14.50 -13.19 -3.63
C ARG A 39 -13.40 -12.24 -3.21
N TRP A 40 -13.68 -10.94 -3.14
CA TRP A 40 -12.73 -9.93 -2.64
C TRP A 40 -12.25 -10.26 -1.21
N PHE A 41 -13.16 -10.57 -0.31
CA PHE A 41 -12.81 -10.88 1.07
C PHE A 41 -12.09 -12.23 1.22
N ASP A 42 -12.44 -13.22 0.41
CA ASP A 42 -11.75 -14.51 0.40
C ASP A 42 -10.28 -14.34 -0.05
N GLU A 43 -10.06 -13.57 -1.12
CA GLU A 43 -8.71 -13.27 -1.59
C GLU A 43 -7.93 -12.39 -0.60
N LEU A 44 -8.59 -11.43 0.03
CA LEU A 44 -7.98 -10.61 1.08
C LEU A 44 -7.54 -11.48 2.27
N ALA A 45 -8.32 -12.50 2.64
CA ALA A 45 -7.97 -13.44 3.69
C ALA A 45 -6.70 -14.24 3.36
N ILE A 46 -6.47 -14.59 2.09
CA ILE A 46 -5.22 -15.23 1.65
C ILE A 46 -4.02 -14.32 1.95
N VAL A 47 -4.11 -13.04 1.58
CA VAL A 47 -3.02 -12.07 1.80
C VAL A 47 -2.77 -11.83 3.29
N LYS A 48 -3.84 -11.68 4.09
CA LYS A 48 -3.72 -11.54 5.55
C LYS A 48 -3.08 -12.77 6.18
N THR A 49 -3.46 -13.97 5.74
CA THR A 49 -2.86 -15.22 6.21
C THR A 49 -1.37 -15.27 5.90
N ALA A 50 -0.96 -14.84 4.70
CA ALA A 50 0.46 -14.78 4.34
C ALA A 50 1.22 -13.78 5.22
N LEU A 51 0.65 -12.61 5.53
CA LEU A 51 1.25 -11.64 6.45
C LEU A 51 1.42 -12.23 7.87
N HIS A 52 0.41 -12.94 8.36
CA HIS A 52 0.44 -13.52 9.71
C HIS A 52 1.33 -14.77 9.84
N GLN A 53 1.89 -15.27 8.72
CA GLN A 53 2.94 -16.30 8.74
C GLN A 53 4.33 -15.74 9.08
N ILE A 54 4.49 -14.41 9.07
CA ILE A 54 5.72 -13.77 9.55
C ILE A 54 5.83 -13.98 11.05
N GLU A 55 6.98 -14.50 11.50
CA GLU A 55 7.26 -14.62 12.93
C GLU A 55 7.20 -13.25 13.63
N PRO A 56 6.76 -13.19 14.89
CA PRO A 56 6.66 -11.92 15.61
C PRO A 56 7.98 -11.15 15.63
N VAL A 57 7.94 -9.88 15.25
CA VAL A 57 9.09 -8.99 15.14
C VAL A 57 9.02 -7.83 16.15
N LYS A 58 10.18 -7.21 16.43
CA LYS A 58 10.24 -6.10 17.40
C LYS A 58 9.78 -4.79 16.76
N HIS A 59 10.34 -4.43 15.62
CA HIS A 59 10.11 -3.12 15.01
C HIS A 59 9.65 -3.27 13.56
N ILE A 60 8.48 -2.72 13.28
CA ILE A 60 7.90 -2.64 11.94
C ILE A 60 7.92 -1.19 11.46
N LEU A 61 8.27 -0.97 10.20
CA LEU A 61 8.01 0.26 9.48
C LEU A 61 6.84 0.02 8.53
N GLU A 62 5.77 0.77 8.71
CA GLU A 62 4.64 0.82 7.79
C GLU A 62 4.69 2.11 6.99
N LEU A 63 4.85 2.01 5.67
CA LEU A 63 4.85 3.14 4.74
C LEU A 63 3.48 3.27 4.08
N ALA A 64 2.98 4.51 3.93
CA ALA A 64 1.63 4.82 3.47
C ALA A 64 0.55 4.11 4.32
N CYS A 65 0.59 4.34 5.65
CA CYS A 65 -0.23 3.60 6.62
C CYS A 65 -1.75 3.88 6.50
N GLY A 66 -2.12 4.96 5.82
CA GLY A 66 -3.51 5.32 5.57
C GLY A 66 -4.36 5.33 6.85
N THR A 67 -5.59 4.85 6.73
CA THR A 67 -6.58 4.83 7.83
C THR A 67 -6.41 3.67 8.83
N GLY A 68 -5.30 2.91 8.77
CA GLY A 68 -4.96 1.91 9.78
C GLY A 68 -5.53 0.52 9.56
N ILE A 69 -6.00 0.21 8.37
CA ILE A 69 -6.51 -1.12 8.02
C ILE A 69 -5.42 -2.18 8.22
N TRP A 70 -4.22 -1.92 7.71
CA TRP A 70 -3.09 -2.84 7.83
C TRP A 70 -2.29 -2.63 9.11
N THR A 71 -2.25 -1.42 9.65
CA THR A 71 -1.68 -1.17 10.99
C THR A 71 -2.30 -2.10 12.02
N GLN A 72 -3.62 -2.34 11.94
CA GLN A 72 -4.34 -3.29 12.81
C GLN A 72 -3.83 -4.73 12.68
N GLU A 73 -3.54 -5.19 11.45
CA GLU A 73 -2.98 -6.52 11.20
C GLU A 73 -1.52 -6.60 11.69
N LEU A 74 -0.74 -5.55 11.46
CA LEU A 74 0.66 -5.48 11.89
C LEU A 74 0.81 -5.47 13.42
N LEU A 75 -0.16 -4.95 14.16
CA LEU A 75 -0.17 -5.00 15.62
C LEU A 75 -0.23 -6.44 16.20
N GLN A 76 -0.63 -7.42 15.39
CA GLN A 76 -0.67 -8.82 15.80
C GLN A 76 0.71 -9.48 15.74
N ILE A 77 1.62 -8.96 14.90
CA ILE A 77 2.96 -9.53 14.69
C ILE A 77 4.09 -8.60 15.14
N GLY A 78 3.82 -7.31 15.39
CA GLY A 78 4.80 -6.30 15.79
C GLY A 78 4.71 -5.88 17.25
N GLN A 79 5.85 -5.65 17.89
CA GLN A 79 5.89 -5.06 19.21
C GLN A 79 5.81 -3.52 19.18
N GLN A 80 6.44 -2.90 18.17
CA GLN A 80 6.44 -1.46 17.90
C GLN A 80 6.29 -1.23 16.41
N ILE A 81 5.44 -0.29 16.02
CA ILE A 81 5.21 0.10 14.64
C ILE A 81 5.53 1.58 14.47
N THR A 82 6.36 1.92 13.51
CA THR A 82 6.47 3.28 12.99
C THR A 82 5.60 3.37 11.75
N ALA A 83 4.52 4.14 11.81
CA ALA A 83 3.53 4.28 10.74
C ALA A 83 3.67 5.66 10.10
N ILE A 84 3.95 5.70 8.80
CA ILE A 84 4.20 6.92 8.02
C ILE A 84 3.14 7.11 6.95
N ASP A 85 2.63 8.33 6.84
CA ASP A 85 1.80 8.77 5.72
C ASP A 85 2.05 10.26 5.44
N ALA A 86 1.77 10.71 4.21
CA ALA A 86 1.89 12.12 3.84
C ALA A 86 0.67 12.95 4.30
N VAL A 87 -0.44 12.30 4.58
CA VAL A 87 -1.74 12.90 4.82
C VAL A 87 -2.10 12.82 6.30
N SER A 88 -2.14 13.95 7.00
CA SER A 88 -2.49 14.03 8.43
C SER A 88 -3.87 13.47 8.74
N GLU A 89 -4.84 13.72 7.86
CA GLU A 89 -6.23 13.30 8.04
C GLU A 89 -6.40 11.77 8.11
N VAL A 90 -5.63 11.02 7.30
CA VAL A 90 -5.68 9.55 7.38
C VAL A 90 -4.93 9.04 8.62
N ILE A 91 -3.84 9.71 9.03
CA ILE A 91 -3.13 9.41 10.28
C ILE A 91 -4.04 9.61 11.49
N GLU A 92 -4.79 10.71 11.54
CA GLU A 92 -5.75 10.99 12.62
C GLU A 92 -6.83 9.90 12.72
N ILE A 93 -7.39 9.47 11.58
CA ILE A 93 -8.35 8.35 11.54
C ILE A 93 -7.73 7.07 12.08
N ASN A 94 -6.51 6.73 11.63
CA ASN A 94 -5.77 5.56 12.09
C ASN A 94 -5.54 5.60 13.61
N GLN A 95 -5.06 6.73 14.10
CA GLN A 95 -4.76 6.96 15.51
C GLN A 95 -6.00 6.85 16.39
N GLN A 96 -7.11 7.47 15.97
CA GLN A 96 -8.40 7.41 16.67
C GLN A 96 -8.99 6.00 16.68
N LYS A 97 -8.82 5.25 15.59
CA LYS A 97 -9.32 3.89 15.46
C LYS A 97 -8.58 2.91 16.37
N LEU A 98 -7.25 2.96 16.38
CA LEU A 98 -6.44 1.93 17.02
C LEU A 98 -6.08 2.26 18.48
N GLN A 99 -5.86 3.53 18.80
CA GLN A 99 -5.52 4.03 20.17
C GLN A 99 -4.42 3.19 20.82
N SER A 100 -3.44 2.72 20.04
CA SER A 100 -2.42 1.79 20.51
C SER A 100 -1.12 2.53 20.85
N PRO A 101 -0.57 2.35 22.07
CA PRO A 101 0.73 2.92 22.44
C PRO A 101 1.91 2.26 21.70
N LYS A 102 1.66 1.18 20.97
CA LYS A 102 2.67 0.49 20.16
C LYS A 102 2.91 1.17 18.82
N VAL A 103 2.09 2.12 18.41
CA VAL A 103 2.19 2.79 17.09
C VAL A 103 2.71 4.21 17.25
N ASN A 104 3.84 4.49 16.64
CA ASN A 104 4.42 5.82 16.51
C ASN A 104 4.10 6.37 15.12
N TYR A 105 3.22 7.36 15.06
CA TYR A 105 2.80 7.98 13.81
C TYR A 105 3.70 9.13 13.41
N GLN A 106 4.04 9.21 12.12
CA GLN A 106 4.88 10.26 11.55
C GLN A 106 4.28 10.75 10.23
N GLN A 107 4.18 12.05 10.08
CA GLN A 107 3.73 12.65 8.82
C GLN A 107 4.94 12.97 7.94
N TRP A 108 5.10 12.22 6.83
CA TRP A 108 6.15 12.42 5.85
C TRP A 108 5.68 12.09 4.44
N ASP A 109 6.08 12.91 3.47
CA ASP A 109 6.03 12.53 2.06
C ASP A 109 7.12 11.49 1.78
N LEU A 110 6.71 10.29 1.37
CA LEU A 110 7.62 9.15 1.14
C LEU A 110 8.64 9.40 0.02
N PHE A 111 8.42 10.38 -0.85
CA PHE A 111 9.41 10.76 -1.85
C PHE A 111 10.55 11.60 -1.29
N THR A 112 10.31 12.33 -0.20
CA THR A 112 11.31 13.16 0.49
C THR A 112 11.77 12.56 1.82
N TRP A 113 11.03 11.57 2.34
CA TRP A 113 11.39 10.85 3.55
C TRP A 113 12.76 10.18 3.43
N GLU A 114 13.56 10.25 4.50
CA GLU A 114 14.84 9.55 4.62
C GLU A 114 14.81 8.64 5.85
N PRO A 115 15.23 7.36 5.69
CA PRO A 115 15.27 6.43 6.79
C PRO A 115 16.35 6.82 7.81
N TYR A 116 15.98 6.91 9.07
CA TYR A 116 16.89 7.26 10.17
C TYR A 116 17.25 6.07 11.08
N GLN A 117 16.61 4.93 10.88
CA GLN A 117 16.87 3.68 11.59
C GLN A 117 16.52 2.47 10.71
N GLN A 118 16.85 1.29 11.20
CA GLN A 118 16.52 0.03 10.53
C GLN A 118 15.45 -0.73 11.29
N TYR A 119 14.68 -1.52 10.56
CA TYR A 119 13.52 -2.26 11.03
C TYR A 119 13.66 -3.76 10.73
N ASP A 120 12.95 -4.58 11.51
CA ASP A 120 12.89 -6.03 11.29
C ASP A 120 12.03 -6.35 10.06
N LEU A 121 10.91 -5.61 9.91
CA LEU A 121 10.00 -5.72 8.78
C LEU A 121 9.67 -4.32 8.25
N VAL A 122 9.74 -4.14 6.93
CA VAL A 122 9.16 -3.00 6.23
C VAL A 122 7.94 -3.47 5.47
N PHE A 123 6.83 -2.80 5.70
CA PHE A 123 5.52 -3.10 5.11
C PHE A 123 4.95 -1.90 4.38
N PHE A 124 4.35 -2.12 3.22
CA PHE A 124 3.45 -1.14 2.58
C PHE A 124 2.41 -1.82 1.70
N SER A 125 1.25 -1.20 1.63
CA SER A 125 0.12 -1.71 0.85
C SER A 125 -0.47 -0.63 -0.05
N PHE A 126 -0.77 -1.02 -1.30
CA PHE A 126 -1.43 -0.16 -2.29
C PHE A 126 -0.73 1.19 -2.51
N TRP A 127 0.58 1.19 -2.34
CA TRP A 127 1.45 2.36 -2.51
C TRP A 127 2.37 2.25 -3.72
N LEU A 128 2.98 1.07 -3.97
CA LEU A 128 3.98 0.91 -5.04
C LEU A 128 3.41 1.29 -6.41
N SER A 129 2.17 0.92 -6.67
CA SER A 129 1.42 1.30 -7.89
C SER A 129 1.23 2.81 -8.07
N HIS A 130 1.46 3.59 -7.02
CA HIS A 130 1.36 5.06 -7.02
C HIS A 130 2.73 5.77 -7.10
N VAL A 131 3.80 4.99 -7.20
CA VAL A 131 5.17 5.51 -7.36
C VAL A 131 5.48 5.67 -8.85
N PRO A 132 5.76 6.89 -9.35
CA PRO A 132 6.16 7.07 -10.73
C PRO A 132 7.44 6.29 -11.07
N PRO A 133 7.58 5.71 -12.28
CA PRO A 133 8.74 4.89 -12.64
C PRO A 133 10.08 5.60 -12.42
N ILE A 134 10.14 6.90 -12.71
CA ILE A 134 11.35 7.71 -12.50
C ILE A 134 11.78 7.81 -11.03
N ARG A 135 10.89 7.51 -10.07
CA ARG A 135 11.16 7.55 -8.62
C ARG A 135 11.22 6.16 -7.98
N LEU A 136 10.86 5.12 -8.72
CA LEU A 136 10.72 3.76 -8.17
C LEU A 136 12.03 3.25 -7.58
N ASN A 137 13.12 3.31 -8.35
CA ASN A 137 14.42 2.85 -7.86
C ASN A 137 14.85 3.59 -6.59
N SER A 138 14.79 4.95 -6.57
CA SER A 138 15.19 5.72 -5.40
C SER A 138 14.31 5.41 -4.18
N PHE A 139 13.01 5.17 -4.36
CA PHE A 139 12.10 4.74 -3.29
C PHE A 139 12.49 3.35 -2.76
N LEU A 140 12.67 2.37 -3.63
CA LEU A 140 13.04 1.01 -3.21
C LEU A 140 14.43 0.94 -2.56
N GLN A 141 15.38 1.78 -2.97
CA GLN A 141 16.67 1.91 -2.27
C GLN A 141 16.49 2.44 -0.84
N LYS A 142 15.63 3.43 -0.61
CA LYS A 142 15.30 3.90 0.75
C LYS A 142 14.64 2.79 1.58
N VAL A 143 13.72 2.04 0.98
CA VAL A 143 13.11 0.85 1.61
C VAL A 143 14.20 -0.14 2.01
N SER A 144 15.11 -0.47 1.10
CA SER A 144 16.21 -1.40 1.37
C SER A 144 17.11 -0.91 2.51
N HIS A 145 17.44 0.38 2.55
CA HIS A 145 18.22 0.97 3.65
C HIS A 145 17.49 0.90 5.00
N SER A 146 16.16 0.94 4.98
CA SER A 146 15.32 0.83 6.18
C SER A 146 15.25 -0.59 6.75
N VAL A 147 15.50 -1.61 5.95
CA VAL A 147 15.49 -3.00 6.40
C VAL A 147 16.87 -3.36 6.94
N ARG A 148 16.95 -3.90 8.17
CA ARG A 148 18.22 -4.40 8.72
C ARG A 148 18.73 -5.62 7.95
N ALA A 149 19.98 -5.98 8.16
CA ALA A 149 20.54 -7.23 7.62
C ALA A 149 19.69 -8.42 8.08
N GLY A 150 19.24 -9.25 7.13
CA GLY A 150 18.34 -10.39 7.37
C GLY A 150 16.91 -10.01 7.78
N GLY A 151 16.57 -8.74 7.77
CA GLY A 151 15.19 -8.26 7.94
C GLY A 151 14.34 -8.53 6.70
N GLU A 152 13.06 -8.27 6.83
CA GLU A 152 12.05 -8.69 5.85
C GLU A 152 11.30 -7.50 5.23
N ILE A 153 10.72 -7.75 4.06
CA ILE A 153 9.78 -6.87 3.38
C ILE A 153 8.48 -7.62 3.13
N PHE A 154 7.34 -6.91 3.25
CA PHE A 154 6.04 -7.39 2.81
C PHE A 154 5.31 -6.27 2.05
N ILE A 155 4.92 -6.56 0.82
CA ILE A 155 4.27 -5.61 -0.10
C ILE A 155 2.94 -6.18 -0.54
N ILE A 156 1.92 -5.32 -0.66
CA ILE A 156 0.63 -5.67 -1.25
C ILE A 156 0.27 -4.59 -2.25
N ASP A 157 -0.22 -4.98 -3.43
CA ASP A 157 -0.83 -4.04 -4.37
C ASP A 157 -1.97 -4.69 -5.16
N SER A 158 -2.65 -3.89 -5.97
CA SER A 158 -3.78 -4.31 -6.79
C SER A 158 -3.31 -4.89 -8.11
N ARG A 159 -3.98 -5.94 -8.57
CA ARG A 159 -3.94 -6.37 -9.96
C ARG A 159 -4.91 -5.55 -10.81
N PHE A 160 -4.74 -5.61 -12.13
CA PHE A 160 -5.69 -5.02 -13.07
C PHE A 160 -6.99 -5.84 -13.07
N GLU A 161 -8.00 -5.38 -12.34
CA GLU A 161 -9.31 -6.01 -12.28
C GLU A 161 -10.40 -4.92 -12.19
N PRO A 162 -11.25 -4.77 -13.22
CA PRO A 162 -12.27 -3.72 -13.25
C PRO A 162 -13.24 -3.72 -12.07
N THR A 163 -13.53 -4.90 -11.52
CA THR A 163 -14.45 -5.01 -10.37
C THR A 163 -13.82 -4.59 -9.05
N SER A 164 -12.48 -4.38 -9.00
CA SER A 164 -11.78 -3.89 -7.81
C SER A 164 -12.05 -2.41 -7.54
N THR A 165 -12.44 -1.64 -8.54
CA THR A 165 -12.65 -0.19 -8.46
C THR A 165 -14.13 0.20 -8.32
N ALA A 166 -14.44 1.49 -8.15
CA ALA A 166 -15.81 1.99 -8.08
C ALA A 166 -16.59 1.69 -9.38
N LYS A 167 -17.91 1.50 -9.28
CA LYS A 167 -18.78 1.15 -10.41
C LYS A 167 -18.73 2.17 -11.56
N ASP A 168 -18.51 3.42 -11.22
CA ASP A 168 -18.44 4.54 -12.16
C ASP A 168 -17.00 4.93 -12.55
N HIS A 169 -16.00 4.10 -12.20
CA HIS A 169 -14.64 4.23 -12.70
C HIS A 169 -14.40 3.26 -13.85
N ILE A 170 -13.84 3.78 -14.92
CA ILE A 170 -13.36 2.95 -16.04
C ILE A 170 -11.86 2.79 -15.86
N LEU A 171 -11.42 1.56 -15.59
CA LEU A 171 -10.01 1.23 -15.68
C LEU A 171 -9.64 1.18 -17.15
N LYS A 172 -8.70 2.04 -17.54
CA LYS A 172 -8.13 2.01 -18.88
C LYS A 172 -7.01 1.00 -18.92
N ASN A 173 -7.06 0.11 -19.89
CA ASN A 173 -5.97 -0.80 -20.23
C ASN A 173 -5.20 -0.20 -21.41
N ASP A 174 -4.67 1.00 -21.20
CA ASP A 174 -3.77 1.68 -22.13
C ASP A 174 -2.37 1.78 -21.48
N GLU A 175 -1.39 2.20 -22.23
CA GLU A 175 0.00 2.39 -21.76
C GLU A 175 0.14 3.57 -20.76
N SER A 176 -0.96 4.23 -20.42
CA SER A 176 -0.95 5.38 -19.52
C SER A 176 -0.79 4.92 -18.07
N ILE A 177 0.24 5.42 -17.42
CA ILE A 177 0.41 5.27 -15.96
C ILE A 177 -0.53 6.18 -15.15
N TYR A 178 -1.36 6.98 -15.80
CA TYR A 178 -2.24 7.94 -15.14
C TYR A 178 -3.69 7.49 -15.20
N GLN A 179 -4.36 7.53 -14.06
CA GLN A 179 -5.78 7.22 -13.91
C GLN A 179 -6.53 8.42 -13.31
N VAL A 180 -7.74 8.68 -13.79
CA VAL A 180 -8.63 9.65 -13.16
C VAL A 180 -9.47 8.96 -12.09
N ARG A 181 -9.46 9.50 -10.89
CA ARG A 181 -10.30 9.04 -9.77
C ARG A 181 -11.33 10.10 -9.42
N LYS A 182 -12.54 9.65 -9.12
CA LYS A 182 -13.66 10.51 -8.74
C LYS A 182 -14.07 10.18 -7.30
N LEU A 183 -14.33 11.19 -6.49
CA LEU A 183 -14.85 11.06 -5.13
C LEU A 183 -16.38 11.02 -5.11
N ASN A 184 -16.97 10.75 -3.95
CA ASN A 184 -18.42 10.68 -3.78
C ASN A 184 -19.13 12.03 -4.09
N ASP A 185 -18.46 13.14 -3.81
CA ASP A 185 -18.93 14.50 -4.11
C ASP A 185 -18.74 14.93 -5.59
N GLY A 186 -18.11 14.07 -6.40
CA GLY A 186 -17.88 14.32 -7.82
C GLY A 186 -16.53 14.94 -8.16
N GLN A 187 -15.72 15.36 -7.20
CA GLN A 187 -14.37 15.86 -7.45
C GLN A 187 -13.53 14.80 -8.18
N LYS A 188 -12.67 15.26 -9.09
CA LYS A 188 -11.82 14.38 -9.92
C LYS A 188 -10.36 14.75 -9.73
N PHE A 189 -9.53 13.72 -9.62
CA PHE A 189 -8.08 13.85 -9.46
C PHE A 189 -7.37 12.91 -10.41
N GLN A 190 -6.22 13.32 -10.90
CA GLN A 190 -5.32 12.47 -11.64
C GLN A 190 -4.29 11.86 -10.67
N ILE A 191 -4.12 10.55 -10.74
CA ILE A 191 -3.16 9.81 -9.91
C ILE A 191 -2.29 8.92 -10.79
N VAL A 192 -1.11 8.57 -10.30
CA VAL A 192 -0.32 7.47 -10.86
C VAL A 192 -0.98 6.15 -10.46
N LYS A 193 -1.13 5.23 -11.40
CA LYS A 193 -1.56 3.85 -11.13
C LYS A 193 -0.93 2.89 -12.11
N ILE A 194 -0.03 2.08 -11.60
CA ILE A 194 0.69 1.04 -12.32
C ILE A 194 0.21 -0.31 -11.78
N PHE A 195 0.02 -1.27 -12.67
CA PHE A 195 -0.28 -2.65 -12.30
C PHE A 195 0.94 -3.48 -12.64
N TYR A 196 1.59 -4.03 -11.63
CA TYR A 196 2.78 -4.85 -11.80
C TYR A 196 2.40 -6.30 -12.10
N GLU A 197 3.10 -6.89 -13.07
CA GLU A 197 3.12 -8.34 -13.23
C GLU A 197 4.16 -8.97 -12.27
N PRO A 198 4.02 -10.26 -11.92
CA PRO A 198 4.90 -10.90 -10.94
C PRO A 198 6.39 -10.78 -11.28
N ASP A 199 6.77 -11.02 -12.52
CA ASP A 199 8.17 -10.97 -12.96
C ASP A 199 8.72 -9.53 -12.91
N GLU A 200 7.89 -8.53 -13.20
CA GLU A 200 8.28 -7.11 -13.09
C GLU A 200 8.55 -6.74 -11.64
N LEU A 201 7.64 -7.09 -10.73
CA LEU A 201 7.81 -6.82 -9.30
C LEU A 201 9.01 -7.55 -8.73
N ASP A 202 9.25 -8.80 -9.11
CA ASP A 202 10.41 -9.57 -8.68
C ASP A 202 11.72 -8.91 -9.12
N ASN A 203 11.81 -8.49 -10.39
CA ASN A 203 12.99 -7.79 -10.92
C ASN A 203 13.28 -6.48 -10.17
N GLU A 204 12.25 -5.70 -9.84
CA GLU A 204 12.41 -4.46 -9.06
C GLU A 204 12.92 -4.76 -7.63
N LEU A 205 12.40 -5.82 -7.00
CA LEU A 205 12.83 -6.23 -5.66
C LEU A 205 14.26 -6.77 -5.64
N VAL A 206 14.62 -7.58 -6.63
CA VAL A 206 16.01 -8.06 -6.81
C VAL A 206 16.97 -6.87 -6.99
N SER A 207 16.59 -5.88 -7.80
CA SER A 207 17.38 -4.67 -8.02
C SER A 207 17.54 -3.83 -6.74
N ALA A 208 16.62 -3.95 -5.81
CA ALA A 208 16.65 -3.31 -4.49
C ALA A 208 17.27 -4.20 -3.40
N HIS A 209 17.98 -5.28 -3.77
CA HIS A 209 18.65 -6.22 -2.87
C HIS A 209 17.70 -7.03 -1.97
N PHE A 210 16.54 -7.41 -2.49
CA PHE A 210 15.64 -8.36 -1.82
C PHE A 210 15.61 -9.69 -2.57
N LYS A 211 15.55 -10.79 -1.81
CA LYS A 211 15.13 -12.10 -2.30
C LYS A 211 13.71 -12.31 -1.80
N ALA A 212 12.75 -12.14 -2.66
CA ALA A 212 11.33 -12.20 -2.33
C ALA A 212 10.62 -13.31 -3.12
N GLU A 213 9.51 -13.77 -2.59
CA GLU A 213 8.54 -14.58 -3.28
C GLU A 213 7.37 -13.66 -3.68
N VAL A 214 7.11 -13.55 -4.98
CA VAL A 214 6.00 -12.77 -5.50
C VAL A 214 4.84 -13.69 -5.82
N LYS A 215 3.67 -13.37 -5.29
CA LYS A 215 2.43 -14.15 -5.45
C LYS A 215 1.29 -13.27 -5.93
N ILE A 216 0.36 -13.89 -6.60
CA ILE A 216 -0.92 -13.28 -6.99
C ILE A 216 -2.08 -14.08 -6.40
N THR A 217 -3.16 -13.39 -6.09
CA THR A 217 -4.45 -14.04 -5.91
C THR A 217 -5.14 -14.19 -7.28
N GLU A 218 -6.27 -14.88 -7.33
CA GLU A 218 -6.92 -15.16 -8.60
C GLU A 218 -7.27 -13.88 -9.38
N ASN A 219 -7.78 -12.84 -8.70
CA ASN A 219 -8.30 -11.65 -9.36
C ASN A 219 -7.67 -10.33 -8.88
N TYR A 220 -7.55 -10.09 -7.56
CA TYR A 220 -7.46 -8.73 -7.02
C TYR A 220 -6.09 -8.29 -6.55
N PHE A 221 -5.25 -9.19 -6.02
CA PHE A 221 -4.04 -8.80 -5.32
C PHE A 221 -2.77 -9.42 -5.90
N ILE A 222 -1.72 -8.63 -5.91
CA ILE A 222 -0.34 -9.07 -6.01
C ILE A 222 0.32 -8.75 -4.67
N TYR A 223 1.12 -9.67 -4.13
CA TYR A 223 1.86 -9.45 -2.90
C TYR A 223 3.21 -10.13 -2.96
N ALA A 224 4.17 -9.53 -2.27
CA ALA A 224 5.52 -10.06 -2.20
C ALA A 224 6.03 -10.04 -0.76
N TYR A 225 6.78 -11.06 -0.37
CA TYR A 225 7.45 -11.11 0.92
C TYR A 225 8.81 -11.78 0.78
N GLY A 226 9.78 -11.34 1.54
CA GLY A 226 11.13 -11.87 1.43
C GLY A 226 12.12 -11.14 2.31
N LYS A 227 13.37 -11.51 2.16
CA LYS A 227 14.47 -11.02 2.99
C LYS A 227 15.42 -10.13 2.21
N LYS A 228 15.98 -9.15 2.91
CA LYS A 228 17.08 -8.37 2.38
C LYS A 228 18.31 -9.26 2.22
N ILE A 229 18.89 -9.21 1.02
CA ILE A 229 20.17 -9.87 0.71
C ILE A 229 21.29 -8.96 1.26
N THR A 230 22.25 -9.54 1.94
CA THR A 230 23.44 -8.83 2.43
C THR A 230 24.44 -8.55 1.30
#